data_2cc942fc966ba7f22ae933be43f1e37c
#
_entry.id   2cc942fc966ba7f22ae933be43f1e37c
#
_cell.length_a   1.000
_cell.length_b   1.000
_cell.length_c   1.000
_cell.angle_alpha   90.00
_cell.angle_beta   90.00
_cell.angle_gamma   90.00
#
_symmetry.space_group_name_H-M   'P 1'
#
loop_
_entity.id
_entity.type
_entity.pdbx_description
1 polymer ?
#
loop_
_entity_poly.entity_id
_entity_poly.type
_entity_poly.pdbx_seq_one_letter_code
_entity_poly.pdbx_strand_id
1 'polypeptide(L)' 'MSKYEVIIYWSDEDQAFIAEVPELPGCAADGKTYQEALKNAEIII' A
#
# COMPACT_ATOMS: atom_id res chain seq x y z
N MET A 1 -15.16 3.44 -0.69
CA MET A 1 -14.08 2.92 -1.54
C MET A 1 -13.19 4.04 -2.02
N SER A 2 -11.92 3.80 -2.05
CA SER A 2 -10.95 4.81 -2.48
C SER A 2 -11.11 5.17 -3.94
N LYS A 3 -10.94 6.43 -4.26
CA LYS A 3 -10.94 6.92 -5.64
C LYS A 3 -9.53 6.95 -6.21
N TYR A 4 -8.54 6.65 -5.41
CA TYR A 4 -7.15 6.74 -5.81
C TYR A 4 -6.65 5.40 -6.31
N GLU A 5 -5.69 5.45 -7.21
CA GLU A 5 -5.00 4.25 -7.63
C GLU A 5 -4.09 3.77 -6.52
N VAL A 6 -4.05 2.46 -6.31
CA VAL A 6 -3.16 1.86 -5.33
C VAL A 6 -2.29 0.85 -6.06
N ILE A 7 -0.98 1.00 -5.94
CA ILE A 7 0.00 0.11 -6.56
C ILE A 7 0.59 -0.76 -5.46
N ILE A 8 0.47 -2.08 -5.62
CA ILE A 8 0.96 -3.02 -4.61
C ILE A 8 2.06 -3.86 -5.23
N TYR A 9 3.19 -3.94 -4.52
CA TYR A 9 4.34 -4.73 -4.97
C TYR A 9 5.07 -5.32 -3.78
N TRP A 10 5.85 -6.35 -4.07
CA TRP A 10 6.70 -6.97 -3.04
C TRP A 10 7.99 -6.19 -2.90
N SER A 11 8.39 -5.93 -1.67
CA SER A 11 9.65 -5.26 -1.36
C SER A 11 10.59 -6.26 -0.68
N ASP A 12 11.65 -6.64 -1.37
CA ASP A 12 12.67 -7.52 -0.78
C ASP A 12 13.35 -6.85 0.39
N GLU A 13 13.59 -5.57 0.27
CA GLU A 13 14.27 -4.81 1.31
C GLU A 13 13.46 -4.82 2.61
N ASP A 14 12.15 -4.66 2.50
CA ASP A 14 11.27 -4.60 3.65
C ASP A 14 10.70 -5.96 4.04
N GLN A 15 10.88 -6.96 3.18
CA GLN A 15 10.30 -8.29 3.36
C GLN A 15 8.80 -8.20 3.59
N ALA A 16 8.15 -7.39 2.77
CA ALA A 16 6.72 -7.13 2.91
C ALA A 16 6.15 -6.63 1.59
N PHE A 17 4.83 -6.69 1.47
CA PHE A 17 4.13 -6.04 0.38
C PHE A 17 3.98 -4.57 0.71
N ILE A 18 4.18 -3.72 -0.30
CA ILE A 18 4.03 -2.28 -0.16
C ILE A 18 2.83 -1.85 -1.00
N ALA A 19 2.00 -1.01 -0.45
CA ALA A 19 0.89 -0.41 -1.17
C ALA A 19 1.11 1.10 -1.21
N GLU A 20 1.30 1.63 -2.41
CA GLU A 20 1.55 3.06 -2.61
C GLU A 20 0.36 3.72 -3.28
N VAL A 21 0.10 4.95 -2.90
CA VAL A 21 -0.93 5.76 -3.52
C VAL A 21 -0.23 6.92 -4.22
N PRO A 22 0.03 6.80 -5.54
CA PRO A 22 0.84 7.79 -6.26
C PRO A 22 0.32 9.21 -6.21
N GLU A 23 -0.99 9.36 -6.15
CA GLU A 23 -1.62 10.68 -6.14
C GLU A 23 -1.49 11.40 -4.80
N LEU A 24 -1.09 10.69 -3.76
CA LEU A 24 -0.93 11.24 -2.43
C LEU A 24 0.52 11.04 -2.00
N PRO A 25 1.41 12.02 -2.26
CA PRO A 25 2.83 11.87 -1.96
C PRO A 25 3.06 11.47 -0.51
N GLY A 26 3.89 10.45 -0.31
CA GLY A 26 4.19 9.94 1.01
C GLY A 26 3.15 9.00 1.58
N CYS A 27 2.07 8.73 0.85
CA CYS A 27 1.03 7.83 1.32
C CYS A 27 1.37 6.41 0.88
N ALA A 28 1.86 5.61 1.83
CA ALA A 28 2.20 4.22 1.57
C ALA A 28 1.99 3.40 2.84
N ALA A 29 1.71 2.13 2.65
CA ALA A 29 1.51 1.21 3.76
C ALA A 29 2.14 -0.12 3.41
N ASP A 30 2.33 -0.96 4.41
CA ASP A 30 2.89 -2.29 4.18
C ASP A 30 2.03 -3.35 4.83
N GLY A 31 2.28 -4.59 4.46
CA GLY A 31 1.59 -5.72 5.03
C GLY A 31 2.29 -7.00 4.67
N LYS A 32 1.99 -8.05 5.42
CA LYS A 32 2.59 -9.36 5.18
C LYS A 32 1.93 -10.09 4.03
N THR A 33 0.75 -9.66 3.65
CA THR A 33 0.04 -10.19 2.49
C THR A 33 -0.40 -9.03 1.62
N TYR A 34 -0.74 -9.36 0.38
CA TYR A 34 -1.27 -8.39 -0.57
C TYR A 34 -2.50 -7.68 0.02
N GLN A 35 -3.42 -8.47 0.56
CA GLN A 35 -4.66 -7.93 1.11
C GLN A 35 -4.40 -7.05 2.32
N GLU A 36 -3.45 -7.43 3.15
CA GLU A 36 -3.13 -6.63 4.34
C GLU A 36 -2.55 -5.28 3.96
N ALA A 37 -1.66 -5.25 2.97
CA ALA A 37 -1.08 -4.00 2.51
C ALA A 37 -2.16 -3.07 1.96
N LEU A 38 -3.08 -3.62 1.17
CA LEU A 38 -4.19 -2.84 0.62
C LEU A 38 -5.07 -2.28 1.72
N LYS A 39 -5.43 -3.11 2.69
CA LYS A 39 -6.27 -2.68 3.80
C LYS A 39 -5.61 -1.56 4.59
N ASN A 40 -4.32 -1.71 4.86
CA ASN A 40 -3.59 -0.69 5.61
C ASN A 40 -3.50 0.62 4.85
N ALA A 41 -3.33 0.55 3.52
CA ALA A 41 -3.33 1.75 2.70
C ALA A 41 -4.68 2.45 2.76
N GLU A 42 -5.77 1.69 2.72
CA GLU A 42 -7.11 2.27 2.76
C GLU A 42 -7.40 2.97 4.08
N ILE A 43 -6.79 2.52 5.16
CA ILE A 43 -6.97 3.16 6.48
C ILE A 43 -6.36 4.56 6.47
N ILE A 44 -5.25 4.77 5.77
CA ILE A 44 -4.56 6.05 5.81
C ILE A 44 -4.96 6.97 4.66
N ILE A 45 -5.73 6.49 3.72
CA ILE A 45 -6.29 7.34 2.68
C ILE A 45 -7.45 8.16 3.26
#